data_38cd4d31cf223c506ead5429584854c9
#
_entry.id   38cd4d31cf223c506ead5429584854c9
#
_cell.length_a   1.000
_cell.length_b   1.000
_cell.length_c   1.000
_cell.angle_alpha   90.00
_cell.angle_beta   90.00
_cell.angle_gamma   90.00
#
_symmetry.space_group_name_H-M   'P 1'
#
loop_
_entity.id
_entity.type
_entity.pdbx_description
1 polymer ?
#
loop_
_entity_poly.entity_id
_entity_poly.type
_entity_poly.pdbx_seq_one_letter_code
_entity_poly.pdbx_strand_id
1 'polypeptide(L)'
;MSLISDLKDYLRNRQLDCYILSEAPLILTSFWYDFQKNLAKLEKVIPQTEPIWFFFSIGNYKSELLVQEIKAKISEIHIKYPLYNFWFMNNSQEEDNYFQKAGLNSIFANHNTFLDENRYRIMNVKKKYDAIYLARFTLVKRHYLAKDIKKLLIIGTYKPDEIDYYNSSRAILDFATYKAKVLGIFITNYMNQAHVGLALSDFEGAMYASSEYLLSGLPVVSTPSLGGRDAYYRDDYVKIVEPDSRVVAEAVYELIKNPPDADMIRAETIKIMNHQRQSLINVIENIYQKAGTKRNFSSDWQRVFIHKLGLRTRIPFPIYRSRILRESRVLQPKK
;
A
#
# COMPACT_ATOMS: atom_id res chain seq x y z
N MET A 1 14.08 31.31 6.63
CA MET A 1 13.69 30.16 5.77
C MET A 1 14.79 29.97 4.74
N SER A 2 15.28 28.74 4.53
CA SER A 2 16.44 28.55 3.66
C SER A 2 16.01 28.42 2.20
N LEU A 3 16.81 28.91 1.27
CA LEU A 3 16.63 28.80 -0.19
C LEU A 3 16.30 27.36 -0.64
N ILE A 4 16.79 26.35 0.11
CA ILE A 4 16.54 24.93 -0.11
C ILE A 4 15.10 24.56 0.24
N SER A 5 14.50 25.17 1.26
CA SER A 5 13.09 24.98 1.63
C SER A 5 12.18 25.51 0.53
N ASP A 6 12.45 26.71 0.07
CA ASP A 6 11.65 27.38 -0.97
C ASP A 6 11.74 26.67 -2.32
N LEU A 7 12.92 26.15 -2.68
CA LEU A 7 13.10 25.33 -3.88
C LEU A 7 12.37 23.99 -3.78
N LYS A 8 12.38 23.33 -2.62
CA LYS A 8 11.63 22.09 -2.39
C LYS A 8 10.13 22.33 -2.51
N ASP A 9 9.61 23.43 -1.95
CA ASP A 9 8.20 23.77 -2.03
C ASP A 9 7.79 24.16 -3.45
N TYR A 10 8.64 24.89 -4.18
CA TYR A 10 8.45 25.19 -5.59
C TYR A 10 8.37 23.93 -6.46
N LEU A 11 9.30 23.00 -6.29
CA LEU A 11 9.30 21.72 -7.01
C LEU A 11 8.08 20.86 -6.63
N ARG A 12 7.74 20.81 -5.34
CA ARG A 12 6.59 20.06 -4.83
C ARG A 12 5.27 20.55 -5.40
N ASN A 13 5.12 21.86 -5.58
CA ASN A 13 3.92 22.45 -6.17
C ASN A 13 3.75 22.21 -7.67
N ARG A 14 4.78 21.70 -8.35
CA ARG A 14 4.78 21.35 -9.79
C ARG A 14 4.81 19.84 -10.05
N GLN A 15 4.57 19.02 -9.05
CA GLN A 15 4.53 17.57 -9.16
C GLN A 15 3.11 17.06 -8.92
N LEU A 16 2.76 15.98 -9.60
CA LEU A 16 1.52 15.25 -9.38
C LEU A 16 1.83 13.96 -8.62
N ASP A 17 1.03 13.67 -7.61
CA ASP A 17 1.07 12.41 -6.90
C ASP A 17 0.13 11.41 -7.60
N CYS A 18 0.45 11.06 -8.84
CA CYS A 18 -0.25 10.02 -9.61
C CYS A 18 0.73 9.23 -10.47
N TYR A 19 0.29 8.08 -10.95
CA TYR A 19 1.06 7.20 -11.83
C TYR A 19 0.25 6.83 -13.07
N ILE A 20 0.89 6.80 -14.24
CA ILE A 20 0.24 6.47 -15.51
C ILE A 20 0.36 4.96 -15.74
N LEU A 21 -0.78 4.27 -15.72
CA LEU A 21 -0.87 2.85 -16.10
C LEU A 21 -1.00 2.68 -17.62
N SER A 22 -1.68 3.60 -18.28
CA SER A 22 -1.82 3.61 -19.74
C SER A 22 -1.99 5.03 -20.23
N GLU A 23 -1.41 5.35 -21.39
CA GLU A 23 -1.61 6.63 -22.08
C GLU A 23 -2.82 6.59 -23.03
N ALA A 24 -3.19 5.40 -23.54
CA ALA A 24 -4.32 5.26 -24.48
C ALA A 24 -4.98 3.87 -24.37
N PRO A 25 -6.18 3.76 -23.77
CA PRO A 25 -6.90 4.84 -23.09
C PRO A 25 -6.10 5.39 -21.90
N LEU A 26 -6.35 6.64 -21.51
CA LEU A 26 -5.63 7.26 -20.40
C LEU A 26 -6.11 6.66 -19.07
N ILE A 27 -5.25 5.89 -18.43
CA ILE A 27 -5.51 5.24 -17.12
C ILE A 27 -4.46 5.69 -16.13
N LEU A 28 -4.92 6.25 -15.01
CA LEU A 28 -4.11 6.84 -13.96
C LEU A 28 -4.42 6.17 -12.61
N THR A 29 -3.45 6.13 -11.72
CA THR A 29 -3.66 5.69 -10.34
C THR A 29 -3.10 6.71 -9.35
N SER A 30 -3.79 6.88 -8.24
CA SER A 30 -3.44 7.79 -7.14
C SER A 30 -4.16 7.35 -5.87
N PHE A 31 -3.88 8.01 -4.76
CA PHE A 31 -4.78 8.01 -3.61
C PHE A 31 -5.93 8.98 -3.84
N TRP A 32 -7.13 8.63 -3.37
CA TRP A 32 -8.31 9.48 -3.48
C TRP A 32 -8.10 10.89 -2.91
N TYR A 33 -7.47 10.98 -1.74
CA TYR A 33 -7.13 12.26 -1.12
C TYR A 33 -6.15 13.11 -1.95
N ASP A 34 -5.10 12.47 -2.49
CA ASP A 34 -4.11 13.18 -3.30
C ASP A 34 -4.70 13.66 -4.63
N PHE A 35 -5.58 12.89 -5.23
CA PHE A 35 -6.35 13.30 -6.41
C PHE A 35 -7.17 14.56 -6.12
N GLN A 36 -7.99 14.57 -5.05
CA GLN A 36 -8.81 15.74 -4.69
C GLN A 36 -7.94 16.99 -4.48
N LYS A 37 -6.86 16.85 -3.72
CA LYS A 37 -5.92 17.95 -3.44
C LYS A 37 -5.24 18.50 -4.69
N ASN A 38 -5.02 17.65 -5.70
CA ASN A 38 -4.33 18.00 -6.93
C ASN A 38 -5.27 18.29 -8.10
N LEU A 39 -6.59 18.23 -7.93
CA LEU A 39 -7.56 18.32 -9.02
C LEU A 39 -7.34 19.58 -9.90
N ALA A 40 -7.18 20.76 -9.29
CA ALA A 40 -6.93 22.01 -10.01
C ALA A 40 -5.59 22.03 -10.79
N LYS A 41 -4.62 21.20 -10.37
CA LYS A 41 -3.34 21.05 -11.09
C LYS A 41 -3.48 20.06 -12.23
N LEU A 42 -4.29 19.01 -12.05
CA LEU A 42 -4.57 17.98 -13.06
C LEU A 42 -5.23 18.59 -14.29
N GLU A 43 -6.12 19.56 -14.12
CA GLU A 43 -6.76 20.30 -15.22
C GLU A 43 -5.76 20.88 -16.23
N LYS A 44 -4.62 21.33 -15.74
CA LYS A 44 -3.57 21.95 -16.57
C LYS A 44 -2.73 20.95 -17.36
N VAL A 45 -2.78 19.69 -16.95
CA VAL A 45 -1.90 18.63 -17.47
C VAL A 45 -2.66 17.60 -18.26
N ILE A 46 -3.85 17.22 -17.80
CA ILE A 46 -4.72 16.27 -18.45
C ILE A 46 -5.61 17.03 -19.42
N PRO A 47 -5.48 16.82 -20.74
CA PRO A 47 -6.38 17.42 -21.72
C PRO A 47 -7.82 17.01 -21.45
N GLN A 48 -8.79 17.66 -22.13
CA GLN A 48 -10.21 17.29 -22.09
C GLN A 48 -10.44 15.91 -22.73
N THR A 49 -9.93 14.89 -22.08
CA THR A 49 -10.02 13.47 -22.43
C THR A 49 -10.88 12.78 -21.38
N GLU A 50 -11.21 11.55 -21.60
CA GLU A 50 -11.96 10.67 -20.69
C GLU A 50 -10.97 9.89 -19.79
N PRO A 51 -10.31 10.50 -18.81
CA PRO A 51 -9.35 9.80 -17.96
C PRO A 51 -10.06 8.81 -17.05
N ILE A 52 -9.48 7.63 -16.91
CA ILE A 52 -9.94 6.60 -15.99
C ILE A 52 -8.99 6.58 -14.80
N TRP A 53 -9.55 6.78 -13.61
CA TRP A 53 -8.79 6.85 -12.37
C TRP A 53 -9.00 5.61 -11.53
N PHE A 54 -7.91 4.98 -11.13
CA PHE A 54 -7.89 3.92 -10.14
C PHE A 54 -7.33 4.47 -8.83
N PHE A 55 -8.15 4.48 -7.78
CA PHE A 55 -7.76 5.01 -6.49
C PHE A 55 -7.47 3.91 -5.49
N PHE A 56 -6.35 4.07 -4.77
CA PHE A 56 -6.09 3.27 -3.60
C PHE A 56 -6.93 3.74 -2.42
N SER A 57 -7.57 2.80 -1.77
CA SER A 57 -8.16 3.02 -0.45
C SER A 57 -7.05 3.10 0.59
N ILE A 58 -7.03 4.16 1.39
CA ILE A 58 -6.07 4.33 2.51
C ILE A 58 -6.71 4.11 3.87
N GLY A 59 -8.01 4.06 3.92
CA GLY A 59 -8.78 3.99 5.15
C GLY A 59 -9.40 2.63 5.38
N ASN A 60 -10.40 2.65 6.21
CA ASN A 60 -11.35 1.58 6.41
C ASN A 60 -12.73 2.12 6.02
N TYR A 61 -13.16 1.83 4.81
CA TYR A 61 -14.45 2.24 4.28
C TYR A 61 -15.53 1.17 4.47
N LYS A 62 -15.49 0.46 5.59
CA LYS A 62 -16.51 -0.53 5.99
C LYS A 62 -17.73 0.15 6.63
N SER A 63 -18.16 1.28 6.06
CA SER A 63 -19.29 2.06 6.53
C SER A 63 -20.04 2.65 5.33
N GLU A 64 -21.34 2.47 5.30
CA GLU A 64 -22.18 3.07 4.26
C GLU A 64 -22.05 4.60 4.23
N LEU A 65 -21.96 5.23 5.40
CA LEU A 65 -21.82 6.69 5.50
C LEU A 65 -20.56 7.19 4.77
N LEU A 66 -19.40 6.59 5.04
CA LEU A 66 -18.14 6.98 4.43
C LEU A 66 -18.14 6.77 2.90
N VAL A 67 -18.77 5.69 2.44
CA VAL A 67 -18.89 5.42 1.00
C VAL A 67 -19.86 6.39 0.33
N GLN A 68 -20.96 6.79 0.99
CA GLN A 68 -21.85 7.82 0.49
C GLN A 68 -21.19 9.21 0.40
N GLU A 69 -20.32 9.56 1.34
CA GLU A 69 -19.51 10.78 1.25
C GLU A 69 -18.61 10.79 0.00
N ILE A 70 -17.96 9.67 -0.31
CA ILE A 70 -17.19 9.52 -1.55
C ILE A 70 -18.09 9.70 -2.77
N LYS A 71 -19.25 9.06 -2.78
CA LYS A 71 -20.23 9.16 -3.88
C LYS A 71 -20.72 10.59 -4.10
N ALA A 72 -21.04 11.30 -3.03
CA ALA A 72 -21.41 12.71 -3.09
C ALA A 72 -20.29 13.56 -3.69
N LYS A 73 -19.03 13.30 -3.26
CA LYS A 73 -17.87 14.02 -3.80
C LYS A 73 -17.61 13.73 -5.27
N ILE A 74 -17.84 12.50 -5.72
CA ILE A 74 -17.79 12.14 -7.15
C ILE A 74 -18.84 12.94 -7.94
N SER A 75 -20.07 13.06 -7.41
CA SER A 75 -21.14 13.83 -8.06
C SER A 75 -20.77 15.30 -8.22
N GLU A 76 -20.16 15.93 -7.19
CA GLU A 76 -19.63 17.30 -7.31
C GLU A 76 -18.56 17.41 -8.38
N ILE A 77 -17.64 16.44 -8.46
CA ILE A 77 -16.57 16.44 -9.45
C ILE A 77 -17.17 16.29 -10.86
N HIS A 78 -18.17 15.44 -11.04
CA HIS A 78 -18.79 15.19 -12.34
C HIS A 78 -19.55 16.42 -12.88
N ILE A 79 -19.99 17.36 -12.05
CA ILE A 79 -20.56 18.64 -12.51
C ILE A 79 -19.54 19.37 -13.42
N LYS A 80 -18.26 19.34 -13.05
CA LYS A 80 -17.19 20.03 -13.80
C LYS A 80 -16.45 19.09 -14.78
N TYR A 81 -16.34 17.81 -14.45
CA TYR A 81 -15.59 16.80 -15.19
C TYR A 81 -16.47 15.57 -15.49
N PRO A 82 -17.51 15.70 -16.32
CA PRO A 82 -18.49 14.65 -16.54
C PRO A 82 -17.91 13.38 -17.21
N LEU A 83 -16.76 13.50 -17.90
CA LEU A 83 -16.11 12.40 -18.60
C LEU A 83 -15.10 11.63 -17.74
N TYR A 84 -14.86 12.06 -16.49
CA TYR A 84 -13.95 11.35 -15.58
C TYR A 84 -14.61 10.05 -15.11
N ASN A 85 -13.89 8.95 -15.21
CA ASN A 85 -14.33 7.64 -14.74
C ASN A 85 -13.49 7.21 -13.54
N PHE A 86 -14.15 6.73 -12.48
CA PHE A 86 -13.52 6.42 -11.20
C PHE A 86 -13.69 4.95 -10.84
N TRP A 87 -12.58 4.33 -10.44
CA TRP A 87 -12.49 3.00 -9.89
C TRP A 87 -11.78 3.03 -8.54
N PHE A 88 -12.19 2.17 -7.63
CA PHE A 88 -11.57 2.05 -6.30
C PHE A 88 -10.97 0.66 -6.12
N MET A 89 -9.70 0.64 -5.67
CA MET A 89 -8.98 -0.57 -5.30
C MET A 89 -9.05 -0.70 -3.79
N ASN A 90 -9.90 -1.57 -3.31
CA ASN A 90 -10.21 -1.73 -1.89
C ASN A 90 -9.29 -2.73 -1.21
N ASN A 91 -9.05 -2.53 0.10
CA ASN A 91 -8.09 -3.32 0.86
C ASN A 91 -8.69 -4.63 1.40
N SER A 92 -10.00 -4.77 1.42
CA SER A 92 -10.69 -6.00 1.80
C SER A 92 -11.92 -6.24 0.92
N GLN A 93 -12.37 -7.51 0.87
CA GLN A 93 -13.61 -7.86 0.16
C GLN A 93 -14.83 -7.18 0.79
N GLU A 94 -14.85 -7.02 2.11
CA GLU A 94 -15.93 -6.35 2.81
C GLU A 94 -16.03 -4.87 2.40
N GLU A 95 -14.90 -4.17 2.35
CA GLU A 95 -14.82 -2.79 1.86
C GLU A 95 -15.31 -2.69 0.41
N ASP A 96 -14.88 -3.60 -0.46
CA ASP A 96 -15.31 -3.65 -1.85
C ASP A 96 -16.82 -3.84 -1.99
N ASN A 97 -17.42 -4.68 -1.16
CA ASN A 97 -18.87 -4.89 -1.13
C ASN A 97 -19.65 -3.62 -0.79
N TYR A 98 -19.15 -2.76 0.11
CA TYR A 98 -19.77 -1.46 0.40
C TYR A 98 -19.74 -0.52 -0.80
N PHE A 99 -18.60 -0.48 -1.52
CA PHE A 99 -18.49 0.35 -2.72
C PHE A 99 -19.42 -0.12 -3.83
N GLN A 100 -19.47 -1.43 -4.09
CA GLN A 100 -20.37 -2.02 -5.10
C GLN A 100 -21.86 -1.79 -4.76
N LYS A 101 -22.26 -1.96 -3.50
CA LYS A 101 -23.63 -1.66 -3.04
C LYS A 101 -24.01 -0.19 -3.25
N ALA A 102 -23.05 0.73 -3.13
CA ALA A 102 -23.28 2.14 -3.41
C ALA A 102 -23.33 2.47 -4.92
N GLY A 103 -23.09 1.50 -5.80
CA GLY A 103 -23.04 1.67 -7.25
C GLY A 103 -21.74 2.33 -7.74
N LEU A 104 -20.65 2.25 -6.97
CA LEU A 104 -19.33 2.71 -7.37
C LEU A 104 -18.55 1.58 -8.06
N ASN A 105 -17.78 1.91 -9.10
CA ASN A 105 -16.88 0.95 -9.70
C ASN A 105 -15.74 0.64 -8.72
N SER A 106 -15.59 -0.62 -8.36
CA SER A 106 -14.54 -1.03 -7.43
C SER A 106 -14.10 -2.47 -7.65
N ILE A 107 -12.93 -2.79 -7.09
CA ILE A 107 -12.35 -4.13 -7.06
C ILE A 107 -11.65 -4.36 -5.73
N PHE A 108 -11.66 -5.59 -5.25
CA PHE A 108 -10.77 -6.01 -4.19
C PHE A 108 -9.36 -6.19 -4.75
N ALA A 109 -8.52 -5.21 -4.55
CA ALA A 109 -7.09 -5.24 -4.86
C ALA A 109 -6.33 -4.52 -3.74
N ASN A 110 -5.97 -5.29 -2.71
CA ASN A 110 -5.29 -4.76 -1.53
C ASN A 110 -3.99 -4.03 -1.92
N HIS A 111 -3.70 -2.95 -1.25
CA HIS A 111 -2.54 -2.10 -1.54
C HIS A 111 -1.20 -2.87 -1.53
N ASN A 112 -1.09 -3.91 -0.68
CA ASN A 112 0.10 -4.75 -0.62
C ASN A 112 0.31 -5.61 -1.87
N THR A 113 -0.70 -5.80 -2.70
CA THR A 113 -0.62 -6.52 -3.99
C THR A 113 0.40 -5.89 -4.95
N PHE A 114 0.74 -4.62 -4.75
CA PHE A 114 1.71 -3.89 -5.55
C PHE A 114 3.13 -3.90 -4.98
N LEU A 115 3.40 -4.74 -4.01
CA LEU A 115 4.77 -5.04 -3.60
C LEU A 115 5.50 -5.84 -4.68
N ASP A 116 6.77 -5.55 -4.89
CA ASP A 116 7.64 -6.36 -5.74
C ASP A 116 8.22 -7.50 -4.88
N GLU A 117 7.75 -8.72 -5.12
CA GLU A 117 8.15 -9.91 -4.40
C GLU A 117 9.64 -10.24 -4.53
N ASN A 118 10.32 -9.74 -5.57
CA ASN A 118 11.76 -9.95 -5.75
C ASN A 118 12.62 -9.14 -4.78
N ARG A 119 12.04 -8.12 -4.16
CA ARG A 119 12.70 -7.32 -3.12
C ARG A 119 12.72 -8.00 -1.75
N TYR A 120 11.80 -8.94 -1.54
CA TYR A 120 11.62 -9.65 -0.27
C TYR A 120 11.81 -11.14 -0.53
N ARG A 121 12.80 -11.74 0.10
CA ARG A 121 13.18 -13.13 -0.16
C ARG A 121 13.62 -13.82 1.12
N ILE A 122 13.51 -15.12 1.14
CA ILE A 122 14.06 -15.96 2.19
C ILE A 122 15.59 -15.95 2.06
N MET A 123 16.28 -15.72 3.17
CA MET A 123 17.74 -15.66 3.23
C MET A 123 18.25 -16.58 4.33
N ASN A 124 19.26 -17.38 4.02
CA ASN A 124 19.95 -18.20 5.02
C ASN A 124 20.90 -17.31 5.87
N VAL A 125 20.35 -16.70 6.93
CA VAL A 125 21.10 -15.86 7.86
C VAL A 125 20.82 -16.30 9.29
N LYS A 126 21.82 -16.12 10.18
CA LYS A 126 21.68 -16.46 11.60
C LYS A 126 20.57 -15.64 12.24
N LYS A 127 19.61 -16.31 12.87
CA LYS A 127 18.57 -15.67 13.67
C LYS A 127 19.17 -15.00 14.91
N LYS A 128 18.79 -13.76 15.17
CA LYS A 128 19.27 -12.92 16.28
C LYS A 128 18.16 -12.42 17.18
N TYR A 129 16.96 -12.29 16.61
CA TYR A 129 15.81 -11.69 17.27
C TYR A 129 14.64 -12.67 17.32
N ASP A 130 13.93 -12.68 18.44
CA ASP A 130 12.69 -13.44 18.58
C ASP A 130 11.62 -12.84 17.66
N ALA A 131 11.52 -11.51 17.66
CA ALA A 131 10.59 -10.81 16.79
C ALA A 131 11.17 -9.51 16.19
N ILE A 132 10.58 -9.08 15.07
CA ILE A 132 10.84 -7.78 14.44
C ILE A 132 9.54 -6.99 14.32
N TYR A 133 9.58 -5.69 14.66
CA TYR A 133 8.48 -4.77 14.45
C TYR A 133 8.89 -3.61 13.54
N LEU A 134 8.40 -3.63 12.28
CA LEU A 134 8.58 -2.54 11.32
C LEU A 134 7.40 -1.58 11.42
N ALA A 135 7.53 -0.54 12.23
CA ALA A 135 6.42 0.38 12.49
C ALA A 135 6.92 1.78 12.83
N ARG A 136 6.24 2.80 12.29
CA ARG A 136 6.40 4.18 12.74
C ARG A 136 5.86 4.30 14.16
N PHE A 137 6.50 5.10 15.00
CA PHE A 137 6.05 5.34 16.38
C PHE A 137 4.82 6.24 16.38
N THR A 138 3.63 5.65 16.34
CA THR A 138 2.32 6.29 16.50
C THR A 138 1.46 5.46 17.44
N LEU A 139 0.48 6.09 18.07
CA LEU A 139 -0.42 5.44 19.06
C LEU A 139 -1.07 4.17 18.50
N VAL A 140 -1.56 4.22 17.26
CA VAL A 140 -2.23 3.09 16.60
C VAL A 140 -1.33 1.85 16.42
N LYS A 141 -0.01 2.01 16.54
CA LYS A 141 0.95 0.90 16.39
C LYS A 141 1.16 0.10 17.66
N ARG A 142 0.73 0.60 18.83
CA ARG A 142 0.70 -0.11 20.11
C ARG A 142 2.00 -0.85 20.45
N HIS A 143 3.16 -0.16 20.32
CA HIS A 143 4.48 -0.75 20.56
C HIS A 143 4.62 -1.42 21.93
N TYR A 144 3.91 -0.93 22.95
CA TYR A 144 3.92 -1.46 24.31
C TYR A 144 3.47 -2.94 24.40
N LEU A 145 2.73 -3.44 23.40
CA LEU A 145 2.33 -4.85 23.33
C LEU A 145 3.50 -5.81 23.06
N ALA A 146 4.67 -5.29 22.69
CA ALA A 146 5.85 -6.10 22.46
C ALA A 146 6.80 -6.17 23.70
N LYS A 147 6.39 -5.63 24.86
CA LYS A 147 7.28 -5.45 26.02
C LYS A 147 7.76 -6.77 26.66
N ASP A 148 7.03 -7.86 26.49
CA ASP A 148 7.37 -9.16 27.08
C ASP A 148 8.17 -10.08 26.16
N ILE A 149 8.58 -9.58 24.96
CA ILE A 149 9.42 -10.30 23.98
C ILE A 149 10.90 -10.02 24.29
N LYS A 150 11.70 -11.06 24.58
CA LYS A 150 13.07 -10.91 25.10
C LYS A 150 14.05 -10.28 24.08
N LYS A 151 14.07 -10.76 22.83
CA LYS A 151 14.98 -10.27 21.79
C LYS A 151 14.20 -9.58 20.70
N LEU A 152 13.87 -8.32 20.91
CA LEU A 152 13.05 -7.53 20.01
C LEU A 152 13.90 -6.59 19.15
N LEU A 153 13.66 -6.59 17.83
CA LEU A 153 14.16 -5.57 16.91
C LEU A 153 13.03 -4.64 16.50
N ILE A 154 13.18 -3.35 16.71
CA ILE A 154 12.25 -2.32 16.23
C ILE A 154 12.94 -1.50 15.15
N ILE A 155 12.30 -1.38 13.99
CA ILE A 155 12.73 -0.49 12.92
C ILE A 155 11.61 0.48 12.61
N GLY A 156 11.84 1.76 12.87
CA GLY A 156 10.82 2.77 12.65
C GLY A 156 11.32 4.18 12.90
N THR A 157 10.53 5.14 12.42
CA THR A 157 10.76 6.57 12.64
C THR A 157 9.55 7.16 13.35
N TYR A 158 9.65 8.42 13.69
CA TYR A 158 8.54 9.23 14.21
C TYR A 158 8.53 10.58 13.52
N LYS A 159 7.41 11.28 13.57
CA LYS A 159 7.30 12.69 13.19
C LYS A 159 7.50 13.57 14.43
N PRO A 160 7.79 14.89 14.27
CA PRO A 160 7.95 15.79 15.42
C PRO A 160 6.76 15.81 16.40
N ASP A 161 5.55 15.68 15.88
CA ASP A 161 4.30 15.61 16.65
C ASP A 161 4.06 14.26 17.35
N GLU A 162 4.89 13.25 17.08
CA GLU A 162 4.83 11.90 17.65
C GLU A 162 5.92 11.67 18.73
N ILE A 163 6.69 12.70 19.09
CA ILE A 163 7.88 12.58 19.95
C ILE A 163 7.55 12.02 21.34
N ASP A 164 6.44 12.41 21.94
CA ASP A 164 6.04 11.95 23.28
C ASP A 164 5.72 10.46 23.29
N TYR A 165 5.01 9.99 22.26
CA TYR A 165 4.75 8.57 22.08
C TYR A 165 6.03 7.78 21.82
N TYR A 166 6.95 8.33 21.02
CA TYR A 166 8.25 7.71 20.80
C TYR A 166 9.02 7.56 22.12
N ASN A 167 9.14 8.63 22.91
CA ASN A 167 9.88 8.61 24.17
C ASN A 167 9.26 7.62 25.17
N SER A 168 7.95 7.62 25.36
CA SER A 168 7.26 6.68 26.25
C SER A 168 7.40 5.23 25.79
N SER A 169 7.28 4.97 24.48
CA SER A 169 7.49 3.64 23.92
C SER A 169 8.94 3.17 24.10
N ARG A 170 9.93 4.05 23.94
CA ARG A 170 11.34 3.74 24.15
C ARG A 170 11.66 3.45 25.62
N ALA A 171 11.00 4.13 26.53
CA ALA A 171 11.16 3.86 27.97
C ALA A 171 10.62 2.48 28.38
N ILE A 172 9.48 2.05 27.79
CA ILE A 172 8.89 0.72 28.02
C ILE A 172 9.72 -0.39 27.36
N LEU A 173 10.37 -0.10 26.23
CA LEU A 173 11.09 -1.05 25.37
C LEU A 173 12.60 -0.73 25.35
N ASP A 174 13.18 -0.32 26.47
CA ASP A 174 14.60 0.07 26.59
C ASP A 174 15.57 -1.06 26.25
N PHE A 175 15.17 -2.31 26.52
CA PHE A 175 15.91 -3.54 26.20
C PHE A 175 15.94 -3.86 24.68
N ALA A 176 15.01 -3.29 23.89
CA ALA A 176 14.90 -3.62 22.47
C ALA A 176 16.02 -2.99 21.63
N THR A 177 16.51 -3.75 20.66
CA THR A 177 17.37 -3.18 19.62
C THR A 177 16.55 -2.26 18.74
N TYR A 178 16.99 -1.01 18.60
CA TYR A 178 16.28 0.00 17.81
C TYR A 178 17.11 0.49 16.63
N LYS A 179 16.46 0.67 15.49
CA LYS A 179 17.00 1.31 14.28
C LYS A 179 16.02 2.34 13.73
N ALA A 180 16.43 3.60 13.71
CA ALA A 180 15.59 4.70 13.27
C ALA A 180 15.28 4.65 11.76
N LYS A 181 16.30 4.28 10.96
CA LYS A 181 16.18 4.27 9.50
C LYS A 181 17.03 3.16 8.92
N VAL A 182 16.41 2.34 8.09
CA VAL A 182 17.09 1.29 7.32
C VAL A 182 16.77 1.50 5.84
N LEU A 183 17.78 1.49 4.98
CA LEU A 183 17.56 1.53 3.54
C LEU A 183 16.81 0.28 3.09
N GLY A 184 15.84 0.44 2.18
CA GLY A 184 14.95 -0.63 1.75
C GLY A 184 15.65 -1.91 1.28
N ILE A 185 16.85 -1.78 0.67
CA ILE A 185 17.65 -2.94 0.24
C ILE A 185 18.17 -3.80 1.40
N PHE A 186 18.32 -3.24 2.61
CA PHE A 186 18.79 -3.97 3.80
C PHE A 186 17.64 -4.49 4.67
N ILE A 187 16.40 -4.07 4.42
CA ILE A 187 15.26 -4.42 5.27
C ILE A 187 15.02 -5.93 5.31
N THR A 188 15.15 -6.59 4.16
CA THR A 188 14.97 -8.03 4.01
C THR A 188 15.97 -8.81 4.87
N ASN A 189 17.21 -8.35 4.96
CA ASN A 189 18.23 -8.99 5.80
C ASN A 189 17.85 -8.91 7.30
N TYR A 190 17.33 -7.77 7.76
CA TYR A 190 16.85 -7.64 9.14
C TYR A 190 15.62 -8.51 9.43
N MET A 191 14.67 -8.58 8.50
CA MET A 191 13.53 -9.49 8.62
C MET A 191 13.99 -10.94 8.77
N ASN A 192 14.92 -11.39 7.93
CA ASN A 192 15.45 -12.75 8.00
C ASN A 192 16.29 -13.04 9.26
N GLN A 193 16.77 -12.01 9.98
CA GLN A 193 17.43 -12.18 11.30
C GLN A 193 16.42 -12.36 12.45
N ALA A 194 15.12 -12.19 12.23
CA ALA A 194 14.07 -12.43 13.21
C ALA A 194 13.34 -13.75 12.94
N HIS A 195 12.73 -14.32 13.98
CA HIS A 195 11.87 -15.51 13.84
C HIS A 195 10.45 -15.14 13.43
N VAL A 196 9.89 -14.02 13.94
CA VAL A 196 8.48 -13.64 13.80
C VAL A 196 8.37 -12.15 13.46
N GLY A 197 7.47 -11.78 12.54
CA GLY A 197 7.06 -10.41 12.28
C GLY A 197 5.91 -9.99 13.20
N LEU A 198 5.87 -8.72 13.63
CA LEU A 198 4.79 -8.19 14.46
C LEU A 198 3.88 -7.24 13.66
N ALA A 199 2.56 -7.37 13.86
CA ALA A 199 1.53 -6.53 13.26
C ALA A 199 0.48 -6.14 14.32
N LEU A 200 0.84 -5.24 15.23
CA LEU A 200 0.10 -4.96 16.46
C LEU A 200 -0.85 -3.75 16.39
N SER A 201 -0.95 -3.08 15.25
CA SER A 201 -1.83 -1.92 15.07
C SER A 201 -3.31 -2.30 15.16
N ASP A 202 -4.12 -1.42 15.74
CA ASP A 202 -5.57 -1.58 15.83
C ASP A 202 -6.33 -1.04 14.61
N PHE A 203 -5.66 -0.23 13.79
CA PHE A 203 -6.20 0.32 12.56
C PHE A 203 -5.16 0.34 11.43
N GLU A 204 -5.47 -0.30 10.30
CA GLU A 204 -4.64 -0.31 9.09
C GLU A 204 -5.50 -0.52 7.85
N GLY A 205 -5.39 0.35 6.86
CA GLY A 205 -5.95 0.08 5.53
C GLY A 205 -5.28 -1.14 4.89
N ALA A 206 -3.96 -1.06 4.75
CA ALA A 206 -3.07 -2.16 4.41
C ALA A 206 -1.70 -1.90 5.03
N MET A 207 -1.12 -2.87 5.70
CA MET A 207 0.19 -2.76 6.32
C MET A 207 1.26 -3.38 5.43
N TYR A 208 2.08 -2.58 4.77
CA TYR A 208 3.17 -3.13 3.93
C TYR A 208 4.06 -4.12 4.69
N ALA A 209 4.44 -3.77 5.92
CA ALA A 209 5.36 -4.58 6.71
C ALA A 209 4.86 -6.02 6.92
N SER A 210 3.55 -6.24 7.13
CA SER A 210 3.01 -7.59 7.32
C SER A 210 3.21 -8.46 6.08
N SER A 211 2.92 -7.93 4.89
CA SER A 211 3.16 -8.66 3.64
C SER A 211 4.65 -8.78 3.29
N GLU A 212 5.47 -7.80 3.67
CA GLU A 212 6.93 -7.86 3.53
C GLU A 212 7.53 -8.99 4.39
N TYR A 213 6.99 -9.21 5.62
CA TYR A 213 7.34 -10.37 6.45
C TYR A 213 6.99 -11.68 5.74
N LEU A 214 5.74 -11.83 5.32
CA LEU A 214 5.25 -13.04 4.66
C LEU A 214 6.03 -13.35 3.38
N LEU A 215 6.34 -12.34 2.56
CA LEU A 215 7.19 -12.48 1.37
C LEU A 215 8.63 -12.89 1.71
N SER A 216 9.09 -12.59 2.91
CA SER A 216 10.40 -13.03 3.44
C SER A 216 10.31 -14.38 4.16
N GLY A 217 9.17 -15.08 4.11
CA GLY A 217 8.95 -16.37 4.76
C GLY A 217 8.82 -16.29 6.28
N LEU A 218 8.55 -15.09 6.85
CA LEU A 218 8.35 -14.94 8.28
C LEU A 218 6.88 -15.13 8.64
N PRO A 219 6.56 -15.96 9.63
CA PRO A 219 5.24 -15.98 10.24
C PRO A 219 4.98 -14.67 11.01
N VAL A 220 3.71 -14.37 11.25
CA VAL A 220 3.29 -13.11 11.86
C VAL A 220 2.46 -13.35 13.12
N VAL A 221 2.77 -12.62 14.19
CA VAL A 221 1.86 -12.42 15.31
C VAL A 221 1.18 -11.07 15.14
N SER A 222 -0.14 -11.10 15.18
CA SER A 222 -1.03 -9.99 14.94
C SER A 222 -2.05 -9.84 16.07
N THR A 223 -2.69 -8.71 16.16
CA THR A 223 -3.84 -8.44 17.03
C THR A 223 -5.02 -7.97 16.20
N PRO A 224 -6.27 -8.05 16.66
CA PRO A 224 -7.41 -7.54 15.90
C PRO A 224 -7.18 -6.10 15.41
N SER A 225 -7.53 -5.85 14.13
CA SER A 225 -7.36 -4.55 13.48
C SER A 225 -8.53 -4.24 12.57
N LEU A 226 -8.89 -2.98 12.51
CA LEU A 226 -9.84 -2.50 11.50
C LEU A 226 -9.08 -2.21 10.19
N GLY A 227 -9.67 -2.62 9.07
CA GLY A 227 -9.12 -2.40 7.72
C GLY A 227 -8.74 -3.69 7.01
N GLY A 228 -7.89 -3.59 5.99
CA GLY A 228 -7.55 -4.70 5.09
C GLY A 228 -6.18 -5.33 5.33
N ARG A 229 -5.53 -5.07 6.47
CA ARG A 229 -4.21 -5.62 6.80
C ARG A 229 -4.17 -7.14 6.67
N ASP A 230 -5.26 -7.80 7.05
CA ASP A 230 -5.34 -9.26 7.21
C ASP A 230 -5.63 -10.00 5.89
N ALA A 231 -5.67 -9.28 4.75
CA ALA A 231 -6.00 -9.83 3.43
C ALA A 231 -5.08 -11.00 2.97
N TYR A 232 -3.88 -11.10 3.55
CA TYR A 232 -2.88 -12.14 3.23
C TYR A 232 -2.70 -13.17 4.35
N TYR A 233 -3.50 -13.10 5.42
CA TYR A 233 -3.34 -13.95 6.58
C TYR A 233 -3.98 -15.33 6.36
N ARG A 234 -3.33 -16.34 6.92
CA ARG A 234 -3.81 -17.73 7.03
C ARG A 234 -3.41 -18.27 8.40
N ASP A 235 -4.25 -19.06 8.98
CA ASP A 235 -4.08 -19.61 10.34
C ASP A 235 -2.82 -20.48 10.46
N ASP A 236 -2.35 -21.06 9.35
CA ASP A 236 -1.14 -21.87 9.30
C ASP A 236 0.14 -21.09 9.64
N TYR A 237 0.17 -19.78 9.42
CA TYR A 237 1.37 -18.95 9.58
C TYR A 237 1.14 -17.58 10.23
N VAL A 238 -0.10 -17.25 10.56
CA VAL A 238 -0.42 -16.01 11.29
C VAL A 238 -1.24 -16.33 12.52
N LYS A 239 -0.83 -15.80 13.66
CA LYS A 239 -1.61 -15.84 14.90
C LYS A 239 -2.19 -14.47 15.19
N ILE A 240 -3.53 -14.37 15.18
CA ILE A 240 -4.24 -13.16 15.62
C ILE A 240 -4.64 -13.41 17.07
N VAL A 241 -4.08 -12.62 17.98
CA VAL A 241 -4.25 -12.80 19.42
C VAL A 241 -4.78 -11.54 20.10
N GLU A 242 -5.32 -11.69 21.30
CA GLU A 242 -5.77 -10.56 22.11
C GLU A 242 -4.64 -9.53 22.32
N PRO A 243 -4.96 -8.22 22.38
CA PRO A 243 -3.98 -7.15 22.54
C PRO A 243 -3.44 -7.04 23.98
N ASP A 244 -2.91 -8.14 24.48
CA ASP A 244 -2.18 -8.26 25.75
C ASP A 244 -0.72 -8.64 25.45
N SER A 245 0.22 -7.99 26.10
CA SER A 245 1.66 -8.17 25.81
C SER A 245 2.17 -9.58 26.14
N ARG A 246 1.61 -10.25 27.15
CA ARG A 246 1.97 -11.63 27.51
C ARG A 246 1.45 -12.60 26.46
N VAL A 247 0.19 -12.43 26.04
CA VAL A 247 -0.43 -13.28 25.01
C VAL A 247 0.31 -13.11 23.67
N VAL A 248 0.71 -11.88 23.31
CA VAL A 248 1.54 -11.60 22.14
C VAL A 248 2.89 -12.31 22.25
N ALA A 249 3.57 -12.25 23.39
CA ALA A 249 4.85 -12.91 23.60
C ALA A 249 4.72 -14.45 23.56
N GLU A 250 3.68 -15.02 24.17
CA GLU A 250 3.39 -16.45 24.13
C GLU A 250 3.22 -16.94 22.68
N ALA A 251 2.44 -16.22 21.86
CA ALA A 251 2.25 -16.53 20.46
C ALA A 251 3.56 -16.46 19.65
N VAL A 252 4.43 -15.48 19.96
CA VAL A 252 5.78 -15.40 19.35
C VAL A 252 6.59 -16.64 19.69
N TYR A 253 6.65 -17.04 20.96
CA TYR A 253 7.45 -18.20 21.38
C TYR A 253 6.87 -19.53 20.89
N GLU A 254 5.55 -19.62 20.71
CA GLU A 254 4.93 -20.78 20.07
C GLU A 254 5.37 -20.92 18.62
N LEU A 255 5.35 -19.84 17.83
CA LEU A 255 5.83 -19.86 16.44
C LEU A 255 7.35 -20.10 16.33
N ILE A 256 8.14 -19.70 17.33
CA ILE A 256 9.57 -20.03 17.40
C ILE A 256 9.77 -21.53 17.65
N LYS A 257 8.97 -22.12 18.54
CA LYS A 257 9.04 -23.55 18.89
C LYS A 257 8.57 -24.45 17.75
N ASN A 258 7.53 -24.03 17.05
CA ASN A 258 6.89 -24.76 15.95
C ASN A 258 6.84 -23.87 14.71
N PRO A 259 7.97 -23.62 14.04
CA PRO A 259 8.02 -22.70 12.92
C PRO A 259 7.30 -23.30 11.70
N PRO A 260 6.36 -22.56 11.09
CA PRO A 260 5.80 -22.95 9.81
C PRO A 260 6.84 -22.89 8.70
N ASP A 261 6.59 -23.61 7.61
CA ASP A 261 7.48 -23.65 6.45
C ASP A 261 7.56 -22.27 5.76
N ALA A 262 8.76 -21.71 5.66
CA ALA A 262 8.99 -20.37 5.12
C ALA A 262 8.70 -20.28 3.60
N ASP A 263 8.99 -21.33 2.85
CA ASP A 263 8.73 -21.38 1.41
C ASP A 263 7.22 -21.47 1.15
N MET A 264 6.49 -22.22 1.97
CA MET A 264 5.02 -22.28 1.92
C MET A 264 4.40 -20.90 2.21
N ILE A 265 4.83 -20.19 3.27
CA ILE A 265 4.34 -18.84 3.60
C ILE A 265 4.50 -17.91 2.40
N ARG A 266 5.71 -17.89 1.82
CA ARG A 266 6.02 -17.07 0.67
C ARG A 266 5.18 -17.43 -0.55
N ALA A 267 5.06 -18.72 -0.87
CA ALA A 267 4.32 -19.20 -2.04
C ALA A 267 2.83 -18.83 -1.96
N GLU A 268 2.19 -19.05 -0.82
CA GLU A 268 0.77 -18.66 -0.61
C GLU A 268 0.57 -17.17 -0.67
N THR A 269 1.51 -16.37 -0.12
CA THR A 269 1.46 -14.90 -0.20
C THR A 269 1.51 -14.43 -1.65
N ILE A 270 2.45 -14.96 -2.46
CA ILE A 270 2.58 -14.62 -3.89
C ILE A 270 1.34 -15.04 -4.66
N LYS A 271 0.77 -16.19 -4.36
CA LYS A 271 -0.47 -16.70 -5.00
C LYS A 271 -1.65 -15.74 -4.76
N ILE A 272 -1.85 -15.27 -3.52
CA ILE A 272 -2.88 -14.28 -3.20
C ILE A 272 -2.61 -12.96 -3.94
N MET A 273 -1.37 -12.48 -3.93
CA MET A 273 -0.98 -11.26 -4.64
C MET A 273 -1.28 -11.36 -6.14
N ASN A 274 -0.91 -12.46 -6.77
CA ASN A 274 -1.13 -12.66 -8.21
C ASN A 274 -2.61 -12.75 -8.55
N HIS A 275 -3.43 -13.36 -7.70
CA HIS A 275 -4.88 -13.37 -7.89
C HIS A 275 -5.46 -11.95 -7.90
N GLN A 276 -5.07 -11.10 -6.97
CA GLN A 276 -5.54 -9.71 -6.90
C GLN A 276 -4.97 -8.85 -8.03
N ARG A 277 -3.70 -9.06 -8.45
CA ARG A 277 -3.13 -8.42 -9.64
C ARG A 277 -3.92 -8.77 -10.89
N GLN A 278 -4.27 -10.06 -11.04
CA GLN A 278 -5.04 -10.50 -12.20
C GLN A 278 -6.44 -9.88 -12.23
N SER A 279 -7.08 -9.67 -11.08
CA SER A 279 -8.36 -8.95 -11.00
C SER A 279 -8.26 -7.54 -11.57
N LEU A 280 -7.22 -6.78 -11.20
CA LEU A 280 -6.97 -5.45 -11.76
C LEU A 280 -6.67 -5.52 -13.26
N ILE A 281 -5.80 -6.44 -13.69
CA ILE A 281 -5.44 -6.62 -15.10
C ILE A 281 -6.69 -6.90 -15.93
N ASN A 282 -7.58 -7.79 -15.48
CA ASN A 282 -8.81 -8.14 -16.19
C ASN A 282 -9.74 -6.92 -16.34
N VAL A 283 -9.86 -6.09 -15.30
CA VAL A 283 -10.67 -4.86 -15.41
C VAL A 283 -10.09 -3.92 -16.47
N ILE A 284 -8.77 -3.72 -16.47
CA ILE A 284 -8.12 -2.85 -17.46
C ILE A 284 -8.18 -3.44 -18.88
N GLU A 285 -8.08 -4.77 -19.04
CA GLU A 285 -8.30 -5.44 -20.32
C GLU A 285 -9.69 -5.17 -20.88
N ASN A 286 -10.73 -5.26 -20.03
CA ASN A 286 -12.09 -4.93 -20.43
C ASN A 286 -12.23 -3.46 -20.88
N ILE A 287 -11.52 -2.55 -20.21
CA ILE A 287 -11.46 -1.14 -20.61
C ILE A 287 -10.78 -0.99 -21.97
N TYR A 288 -9.68 -1.70 -22.20
CA TYR A 288 -8.98 -1.70 -23.48
C TYR A 288 -9.87 -2.21 -24.63
N GLN A 289 -10.60 -3.30 -24.39
CA GLN A 289 -11.54 -3.86 -25.37
C GLN A 289 -12.66 -2.86 -25.72
N LYS A 290 -13.26 -2.22 -24.70
CA LYS A 290 -14.30 -1.20 -24.90
C LYS A 290 -13.79 0.02 -25.66
N ALA A 291 -12.53 0.39 -25.45
CA ALA A 291 -11.87 1.49 -26.17
C ALA A 291 -11.40 1.11 -27.58
N GLY A 292 -11.60 -0.15 -28.01
CA GLY A 292 -11.18 -0.63 -29.34
C GLY A 292 -9.65 -0.67 -29.54
N THR A 293 -8.86 -0.66 -28.47
CA THR A 293 -7.39 -0.75 -28.59
C THR A 293 -6.96 -2.18 -28.91
N LYS A 294 -5.95 -2.30 -29.79
CA LYS A 294 -5.32 -3.59 -30.11
C LYS A 294 -4.27 -4.02 -29.08
N ARG A 295 -4.02 -3.20 -28.06
CA ARG A 295 -3.07 -3.50 -26.99
C ARG A 295 -3.65 -4.52 -26.03
N ASN A 296 -2.75 -5.25 -25.35
CA ASN A 296 -3.07 -6.19 -24.30
C ASN A 296 -2.41 -5.71 -22.99
N PHE A 297 -3.20 -5.41 -21.97
CA PHE A 297 -2.68 -4.88 -20.74
C PHE A 297 -1.90 -5.92 -19.92
N SER A 298 -2.24 -7.20 -20.03
CA SER A 298 -1.46 -8.28 -19.41
C SER A 298 0.00 -8.28 -19.89
N SER A 299 0.21 -8.02 -21.18
CA SER A 299 1.57 -7.84 -21.74
C SER A 299 2.21 -6.52 -21.32
N ASP A 300 1.42 -5.46 -21.18
CA ASP A 300 1.89 -4.15 -20.71
C ASP A 300 2.23 -4.17 -19.21
N TRP A 301 1.64 -5.06 -18.44
CA TRP A 301 1.80 -5.09 -16.97
C TRP A 301 3.26 -5.10 -16.53
N GLN A 302 4.09 -5.97 -17.12
CA GLN A 302 5.51 -6.05 -16.76
C GLN A 302 6.27 -4.74 -17.01
N ARG A 303 5.84 -3.96 -18.01
CA ARG A 303 6.44 -2.67 -18.37
C ARG A 303 6.00 -1.54 -17.43
N VAL A 304 4.74 -1.56 -16.99
CA VAL A 304 4.17 -0.49 -16.18
C VAL A 304 4.28 -0.76 -14.68
N PHE A 305 4.41 -2.03 -14.29
CA PHE A 305 4.54 -2.39 -12.87
C PHE A 305 5.83 -1.84 -12.29
N ILE A 306 5.70 -1.07 -11.25
CA ILE A 306 6.81 -0.70 -10.37
C ILE A 306 6.39 -0.92 -8.92
N HIS A 307 7.36 -1.21 -8.08
CA HIS A 307 7.14 -1.43 -6.66
C HIS A 307 6.24 -0.33 -6.05
N LYS A 308 5.13 -0.73 -5.44
CA LYS A 308 4.10 0.16 -4.88
C LYS A 308 3.46 1.07 -5.94
N LEU A 309 3.45 0.67 -7.21
CA LEU A 309 3.02 1.43 -8.39
C LEU A 309 3.53 2.88 -8.41
N GLY A 310 4.73 3.10 -7.90
CA GLY A 310 5.35 4.41 -7.92
C GLY A 310 4.61 5.50 -7.14
N LEU A 311 3.72 5.17 -6.23
CA LEU A 311 2.92 6.11 -5.44
C LEU A 311 3.74 7.11 -4.62
N ARG A 312 5.04 6.84 -4.45
CA ARG A 312 5.99 7.78 -3.85
C ARG A 312 6.82 8.52 -4.90
N THR A 313 6.61 8.21 -6.18
CA THR A 313 7.34 8.84 -7.28
C THR A 313 6.56 10.06 -7.72
N ARG A 314 7.16 11.23 -7.54
CA ARG A 314 6.60 12.49 -7.98
C ARG A 314 7.17 12.82 -9.35
N ILE A 315 6.31 12.98 -10.34
CA ILE A 315 6.72 13.31 -11.71
C ILE A 315 6.37 14.78 -12.00
N PRO A 316 7.30 15.59 -12.51
CA PRO A 316 7.04 16.97 -12.90
C PRO A 316 5.96 17.09 -13.98
N PHE A 317 5.11 18.11 -13.92
CA PHE A 317 4.04 18.39 -14.86
C PHE A 317 4.44 18.33 -16.34
N PRO A 318 5.57 18.89 -16.77
CA PRO A 318 5.98 18.83 -18.16
C PRO A 318 6.16 17.41 -18.68
N ILE A 319 6.63 16.49 -17.82
CA ILE A 319 6.83 15.07 -18.18
C ILE A 319 5.47 14.38 -18.38
N TYR A 320 4.52 14.58 -17.46
CA TYR A 320 3.15 14.06 -17.62
C TYR A 320 2.51 14.57 -18.90
N ARG A 321 2.51 15.90 -19.08
CA ARG A 321 1.94 16.53 -20.27
C ARG A 321 2.56 16.02 -21.56
N SER A 322 3.87 15.88 -21.61
CA SER A 322 4.59 15.37 -22.78
C SER A 322 4.22 13.91 -23.09
N ARG A 323 4.09 13.05 -22.08
CA ARG A 323 3.70 11.64 -22.25
C ARG A 323 2.26 11.54 -22.77
N ILE A 324 1.32 12.20 -22.10
CA ILE A 324 -0.10 12.15 -22.45
C ILE A 324 -0.36 12.73 -23.87
N LEU A 325 0.25 13.88 -24.19
CA LEU A 325 0.07 14.51 -25.49
C LEU A 325 0.74 13.75 -26.65
N ARG A 326 1.80 12.98 -26.39
CA ARG A 326 2.45 12.17 -27.40
C ARG A 326 1.49 11.10 -27.94
N GLU A 327 0.84 10.37 -27.05
CA GLU A 327 -0.08 9.29 -27.38
C GLU A 327 -1.40 9.81 -27.97
N SER A 328 -1.92 10.94 -27.48
CA SER A 328 -3.13 11.55 -28.04
C SER A 328 -2.95 12.00 -29.51
N ARG A 329 -1.72 12.31 -29.93
CA ARG A 329 -1.40 12.62 -31.35
C ARG A 329 -1.33 11.38 -32.24
N VAL A 330 -0.98 10.23 -31.69
CA VAL A 330 -0.90 8.96 -32.42
C VAL A 330 -2.30 8.42 -32.76
N LEU A 331 -3.30 8.77 -31.94
CA LEU A 331 -4.69 8.29 -32.09
C LEU A 331 -5.57 9.18 -32.99
N GLN A 332 -5.10 10.37 -33.39
CA GLN A 332 -5.84 11.14 -34.40
C GLN A 332 -5.67 10.49 -35.78
N PRO A 333 -6.77 10.08 -36.45
CA PRO A 333 -6.67 9.60 -37.81
C PRO A 333 -6.02 10.72 -38.64
N LYS A 334 -4.97 10.39 -39.39
CA LYS A 334 -4.42 11.30 -40.39
C LYS A 334 -5.57 11.69 -41.33
N LYS A 335 -5.95 12.96 -41.28
CA LYS A 335 -6.90 13.54 -42.24
C LYS A 335 -6.35 13.44 -43.65
#